data_3db22914b7c38f739f5585510a2c9729
#
_entry.id   3db22914b7c38f739f5585510a2c9729
#
_cell.length_a   1.000
_cell.length_b   1.000
_cell.length_c   1.000
_cell.angle_alpha   90.00
_cell.angle_beta   90.00
_cell.angle_gamma   90.00
#
_symmetry.space_group_name_H-M   'P 1'
#
loop_
_entity.id
_entity.type
_entity.pdbx_description
1 polymer ?
#
loop_
_entity_poly.entity_id
_entity_poly.type
_entity_poly.pdbx_seq_one_letter_code
_entity_poly.pdbx_strand_id
1 'polypeptide(L)'
;MEIVLTIAGSDPSGGAGIQQDLRTIESLGCYGASVITALTTQNTLGVQSVMPVPADVVKSQLEAVLSDLDVKAIKIGQIPSADVAHAIAETLSHHLTPITHHPIILDPVMISTSGRRLMSEDAIDVVVSELFPLCTLITPNIPEMETLSALPGFDSRKYNLLIKGGHAEGSEMTDRLCLANGTERVYVTEKIESTNLHGTGCALSSAIASSLALGYSLEEAVARGKDYVTKAIRGGRYLGVGHGNGPVFISRPSPRSPIKGGGPVRRKVSL
;
A
#
# COMPACT_ATOMS: atom_id res chain seq x y z
N MET A 1 1.71 -8.26 -18.86
CA MET A 1 1.63 -8.30 -17.38
C MET A 1 1.71 -6.87 -16.93
N GLU A 2 0.70 -6.39 -16.22
CA GLU A 2 0.63 -5.00 -15.77
C GLU A 2 1.65 -4.75 -14.67
N ILE A 3 2.33 -3.59 -14.72
CA ILE A 3 3.38 -3.21 -13.77
C ILE A 3 2.78 -2.23 -12.77
N VAL A 4 2.95 -2.51 -11.48
CA VAL A 4 2.55 -1.62 -10.38
C VAL A 4 3.80 -1.22 -9.60
N LEU A 5 4.01 0.09 -9.48
CA LEU A 5 5.11 0.65 -8.68
C LEU A 5 4.63 0.92 -7.25
N THR A 6 5.34 0.39 -6.26
CA THR A 6 5.17 0.84 -4.87
C THR A 6 6.29 1.77 -4.45
N ILE A 7 5.94 2.88 -3.80
CA ILE A 7 6.82 3.89 -3.22
C ILE A 7 6.56 3.89 -1.72
N ALA A 8 7.41 3.24 -0.92
CA ALA A 8 7.14 3.09 0.51
C ALA A 8 8.41 2.73 1.30
N GLY A 9 8.29 2.70 2.62
CA GLY A 9 9.33 2.22 3.52
C GLY A 9 9.51 0.70 3.45
N SER A 10 10.68 0.24 3.83
CA SER A 10 11.03 -1.18 3.93
C SER A 10 10.83 -1.68 5.36
N ASP A 11 10.04 -2.75 5.52
CA ASP A 11 9.82 -3.47 6.78
C ASP A 11 10.60 -4.80 6.76
N PRO A 12 11.71 -4.92 7.54
CA PRO A 12 12.53 -6.13 7.56
C PRO A 12 11.80 -7.37 8.10
N SER A 13 10.69 -7.19 8.86
CA SER A 13 9.85 -8.31 9.30
C SER A 13 8.99 -8.89 8.17
N GLY A 14 8.87 -8.16 7.05
CA GLY A 14 8.12 -8.57 5.87
C GLY A 14 6.59 -8.42 6.01
N GLY A 15 6.10 -7.84 7.10
CA GLY A 15 4.66 -7.76 7.39
C GLY A 15 3.97 -6.55 6.78
N ALA A 16 4.69 -5.47 6.48
CA ALA A 16 4.17 -4.23 5.91
C ALA A 16 5.16 -3.66 4.88
N GLY A 17 5.01 -2.37 4.53
CA GLY A 17 5.87 -1.65 3.61
C GLY A 17 5.96 -2.31 2.24
N ILE A 18 7.06 -2.05 1.53
CA ILE A 18 7.28 -2.59 0.18
C ILE A 18 7.19 -4.12 0.12
N GLN A 19 7.54 -4.84 1.20
CA GLN A 19 7.50 -6.29 1.24
C GLN A 19 6.06 -6.81 1.17
N GLN A 20 5.14 -6.19 1.90
CA GLN A 20 3.72 -6.53 1.82
C GLN A 20 3.10 -6.06 0.51
N ASP A 21 3.51 -4.89 0.02
CA ASP A 21 3.04 -4.34 -1.24
C ASP A 21 3.38 -5.27 -2.41
N LEU A 22 4.66 -5.63 -2.58
CA LEU A 22 5.12 -6.53 -3.63
C LEU A 22 4.43 -7.90 -3.56
N ARG A 23 4.29 -8.47 -2.36
CA ARG A 23 3.56 -9.74 -2.17
C ARG A 23 2.11 -9.63 -2.61
N THR A 24 1.45 -8.51 -2.33
CA THR A 24 0.06 -8.27 -2.73
C THR A 24 -0.04 -8.11 -4.25
N ILE A 25 0.80 -7.27 -4.85
CA ILE A 25 0.85 -7.01 -6.28
C ILE A 25 1.06 -8.31 -7.07
N GLU A 26 2.07 -9.09 -6.70
CA GLU A 26 2.37 -10.38 -7.34
C GLU A 26 1.25 -11.41 -7.18
N SER A 27 0.59 -11.46 -6.01
CA SER A 27 -0.52 -12.40 -5.78
C SER A 27 -1.76 -12.10 -6.62
N LEU A 28 -1.89 -10.87 -7.12
CA LEU A 28 -2.95 -10.42 -8.03
C LEU A 28 -2.58 -10.53 -9.51
N GLY A 29 -1.39 -11.06 -9.82
CA GLY A 29 -0.93 -11.32 -11.19
C GLY A 29 -0.28 -10.11 -11.88
N CYS A 30 0.08 -9.07 -11.13
CA CYS A 30 0.86 -7.94 -11.62
C CYS A 30 2.36 -8.14 -11.33
N TYR A 31 3.22 -7.40 -12.04
CA TYR A 31 4.63 -7.27 -11.71
C TYR A 31 4.83 -6.09 -10.76
N GLY A 32 5.51 -6.32 -9.63
CA GLY A 32 5.79 -5.29 -8.63
C GLY A 32 7.18 -4.68 -8.80
N ALA A 33 7.24 -3.37 -9.07
CA ALA A 33 8.46 -2.57 -8.94
C ALA A 33 8.41 -1.78 -7.62
N SER A 34 9.55 -1.35 -7.09
CA SER A 34 9.59 -0.64 -5.81
C SER A 34 10.63 0.47 -5.76
N VAL A 35 10.25 1.56 -5.06
CA VAL A 35 11.13 2.66 -4.62
C VAL A 35 11.08 2.73 -3.11
N ILE A 36 12.25 2.73 -2.46
CA ILE A 36 12.35 2.72 -1.00
C ILE A 36 12.50 4.15 -0.49
N THR A 37 11.59 4.58 0.40
CA THR A 37 11.57 5.91 1.02
C THR A 37 12.23 5.93 2.41
N ALA A 38 12.21 4.80 3.10
CA ALA A 38 12.81 4.66 4.43
C ALA A 38 13.20 3.20 4.70
N LEU A 39 14.22 3.02 5.53
CA LEU A 39 14.54 1.72 6.13
C LEU A 39 14.08 1.74 7.59
N THR A 40 13.28 0.76 7.99
CA THR A 40 12.87 0.63 9.38
C THR A 40 13.69 -0.46 10.09
N THR A 41 13.97 -0.24 11.38
CA THR A 41 14.30 -1.32 12.31
C THR A 41 12.99 -1.72 12.98
N GLN A 42 12.42 -2.83 12.53
CA GLN A 42 11.06 -3.23 12.90
C GLN A 42 10.93 -4.74 13.00
N ASN A 43 10.07 -5.19 13.88
CA ASN A 43 9.62 -6.57 13.99
C ASN A 43 8.13 -6.60 14.39
N THR A 44 7.59 -7.77 14.73
CA THR A 44 6.18 -7.91 15.11
C THR A 44 5.82 -7.21 16.43
N LEU A 45 6.80 -6.85 17.26
CA LEU A 45 6.60 -6.11 18.51
C LEU A 45 6.52 -4.59 18.28
N GLY A 46 7.02 -4.07 17.14
CA GLY A 46 6.91 -2.66 16.78
C GLY A 46 8.11 -2.11 16.04
N VAL A 47 8.02 -0.79 15.77
CA VAL A 47 9.05 0.00 15.08
C VAL A 47 10.01 0.60 16.09
N GLN A 48 11.28 0.20 16.04
CA GLN A 48 12.35 0.70 16.91
C GLN A 48 12.95 2.01 16.36
N SER A 49 13.25 2.04 15.05
CA SER A 49 13.78 3.23 14.39
C SER A 49 13.33 3.31 12.92
N VAL A 50 13.36 4.52 12.38
CA VAL A 50 13.11 4.83 10.97
C VAL A 50 14.29 5.63 10.47
N MET A 51 14.94 5.19 9.41
CA MET A 51 15.98 5.90 8.69
C MET A 51 15.45 6.34 7.34
N PRO A 52 15.17 7.64 7.13
CA PRO A 52 14.80 8.15 5.82
C PRO A 52 15.89 7.85 4.77
N VAL A 53 15.48 7.44 3.59
CA VAL A 53 16.38 7.42 2.42
C VAL A 53 16.53 8.87 1.94
N PRO A 54 17.74 9.33 1.60
CA PRO A 54 17.94 10.68 1.08
C PRO A 54 17.04 10.98 -0.12
N ALA A 55 16.49 12.19 -0.19
CA ALA A 55 15.50 12.57 -1.20
C ALA A 55 16.03 12.45 -2.65
N ASP A 56 17.31 12.78 -2.87
CA ASP A 56 18.01 12.60 -4.15
C ASP A 56 18.11 11.14 -4.57
N VAL A 57 18.31 10.23 -3.61
CA VAL A 57 18.32 8.78 -3.86
C VAL A 57 16.91 8.29 -4.20
N VAL A 58 15.87 8.78 -3.51
CA VAL A 58 14.47 8.45 -3.84
C VAL A 58 14.13 8.93 -5.25
N LYS A 59 14.51 10.14 -5.61
CA LYS A 59 14.35 10.70 -6.96
C LYS A 59 15.05 9.83 -8.01
N SER A 60 16.31 9.46 -7.78
CA SER A 60 17.07 8.62 -8.71
C SER A 60 16.47 7.23 -8.89
N GLN A 61 15.93 6.60 -7.83
CA GLN A 61 15.20 5.33 -7.93
C GLN A 61 13.93 5.49 -8.80
N LEU A 62 13.15 6.57 -8.58
CA LEU A 62 11.96 6.86 -9.36
C LEU A 62 12.28 7.05 -10.85
N GLU A 63 13.27 7.89 -11.16
CA GLU A 63 13.71 8.14 -12.53
C GLU A 63 14.17 6.86 -13.24
N ALA A 64 14.94 6.02 -12.54
CA ALA A 64 15.40 4.74 -13.07
C ALA A 64 14.23 3.80 -13.42
N VAL A 65 13.23 3.71 -12.55
CA VAL A 65 12.06 2.85 -12.79
C VAL A 65 11.16 3.42 -13.88
N LEU A 66 10.80 4.71 -13.79
CA LEU A 66 9.84 5.34 -14.69
C LEU A 66 10.39 5.57 -16.11
N SER A 67 11.71 5.60 -16.29
CA SER A 67 12.33 5.71 -17.62
C SER A 67 12.40 4.39 -18.39
N ASP A 68 12.27 3.25 -17.71
CA ASP A 68 12.43 1.91 -18.30
C ASP A 68 11.12 1.09 -18.30
N LEU A 69 10.33 1.17 -17.22
CA LEU A 69 9.16 0.34 -17.01
C LEU A 69 7.85 1.07 -17.39
N ASP A 70 6.99 0.37 -18.15
CA ASP A 70 5.64 0.85 -18.48
C ASP A 70 4.69 0.64 -17.27
N VAL A 71 4.86 1.49 -16.24
CA VAL A 71 4.08 1.44 -15.00
C VAL A 71 2.62 1.77 -15.29
N LYS A 72 1.67 0.96 -14.81
CA LYS A 72 0.23 1.11 -15.04
C LYS A 72 -0.53 1.66 -13.84
N ALA A 73 0.03 1.52 -12.63
CA ALA A 73 -0.50 2.14 -11.42
C ALA A 73 0.62 2.35 -10.40
N ILE A 74 0.43 3.32 -9.51
CA ILE A 74 1.39 3.65 -8.46
C ILE A 74 0.68 3.56 -7.11
N LYS A 75 1.32 2.89 -6.15
CA LYS A 75 0.93 2.92 -4.74
C LYS A 75 1.98 3.70 -3.97
N ILE A 76 1.55 4.71 -3.22
CA ILE A 76 2.40 5.47 -2.30
C ILE A 76 2.01 5.09 -0.87
N GLY A 77 2.99 4.73 -0.04
CA GLY A 77 2.81 4.41 1.37
C GLY A 77 3.57 5.36 2.28
N GLN A 78 4.46 4.82 3.13
CA GLN A 78 5.23 5.62 4.09
C GLN A 78 6.10 6.68 3.40
N ILE A 79 5.92 7.95 3.79
CA ILE A 79 6.73 9.10 3.41
C ILE A 79 7.31 9.69 4.69
N PRO A 80 8.62 9.62 4.93
CA PRO A 80 9.19 9.97 6.23
C PRO A 80 9.35 11.48 6.46
N SER A 81 9.59 12.28 5.42
CA SER A 81 9.94 13.71 5.52
C SER A 81 9.39 14.55 4.36
N ALA A 82 9.36 15.86 4.54
CA ALA A 82 8.95 16.83 3.52
C ALA A 82 9.83 16.75 2.27
N ASP A 83 11.16 16.63 2.41
CA ASP A 83 12.08 16.53 1.27
C ASP A 83 11.79 15.31 0.39
N VAL A 84 11.46 14.16 1.02
CA VAL A 84 11.08 12.95 0.29
C VAL A 84 9.73 13.15 -0.40
N ALA A 85 8.77 13.81 0.25
CA ALA A 85 7.47 14.13 -0.36
C ALA A 85 7.64 15.02 -1.60
N HIS A 86 8.45 16.10 -1.50
CA HIS A 86 8.79 16.97 -2.61
C HIS A 86 9.44 16.21 -3.78
N ALA A 87 10.44 15.38 -3.49
CA ALA A 87 11.14 14.60 -4.52
C ALA A 87 10.18 13.66 -5.28
N ILE A 88 9.24 13.02 -4.57
CA ILE A 88 8.23 12.17 -5.18
C ILE A 88 7.28 13.01 -6.05
N ALA A 89 6.74 14.11 -5.52
CA ALA A 89 5.78 14.96 -6.21
C ALA A 89 6.39 15.57 -7.49
N GLU A 90 7.58 16.12 -7.39
CA GLU A 90 8.32 16.69 -8.54
C GLU A 90 8.52 15.63 -9.64
N THR A 91 9.05 14.46 -9.26
CA THR A 91 9.35 13.40 -10.24
C THR A 91 8.08 12.88 -10.90
N LEU A 92 7.02 12.60 -10.14
CA LEU A 92 5.76 12.13 -10.69
C LEU A 92 5.12 13.18 -11.59
N SER A 93 5.15 14.46 -11.24
CA SER A 93 4.61 15.54 -12.07
C SER A 93 5.33 15.68 -13.42
N HIS A 94 6.62 15.36 -13.48
CA HIS A 94 7.39 15.35 -14.72
C HIS A 94 7.07 14.15 -15.62
N HIS A 95 6.86 12.98 -15.03
CA HIS A 95 6.63 11.73 -15.78
C HIS A 95 5.16 11.49 -16.11
N LEU A 96 4.23 12.03 -15.32
CA LEU A 96 2.79 11.87 -15.53
C LEU A 96 2.27 13.02 -16.39
N THR A 97 2.17 12.79 -17.67
CA THR A 97 1.50 13.75 -18.58
C THR A 97 -0.02 13.59 -18.49
N PRO A 98 -0.82 14.60 -18.89
CA PRO A 98 -2.29 14.48 -18.97
C PRO A 98 -2.78 13.31 -19.86
N ILE A 99 -1.90 12.77 -20.71
CA ILE A 99 -2.19 11.67 -21.63
C ILE A 99 -1.91 10.30 -20.98
N THR A 100 -0.99 10.23 -20.00
CA THR A 100 -0.58 8.99 -19.32
C THR A 100 -1.10 8.96 -17.88
N HIS A 101 -2.42 9.13 -17.69
CA HIS A 101 -3.05 9.06 -16.37
C HIS A 101 -2.88 7.68 -15.73
N HIS A 102 -1.75 7.47 -15.09
CA HIS A 102 -1.58 6.29 -14.23
C HIS A 102 -2.28 6.53 -12.90
N PRO A 103 -3.18 5.66 -12.45
CA PRO A 103 -3.83 5.83 -11.15
C PRO A 103 -2.79 5.77 -10.02
N ILE A 104 -2.86 6.76 -9.12
CA ILE A 104 -2.03 6.86 -7.93
C ILE A 104 -2.91 6.64 -6.70
N ILE A 105 -2.56 5.65 -5.89
CA ILE A 105 -3.20 5.33 -4.62
C ILE A 105 -2.25 5.71 -3.49
N LEU A 106 -2.63 6.67 -2.66
CA LEU A 106 -1.83 7.11 -1.53
C LEU A 106 -2.46 6.64 -0.20
N ASP A 107 -1.71 5.86 0.56
CA ASP A 107 -2.03 5.51 1.95
C ASP A 107 -1.23 6.45 2.87
N PRO A 108 -1.87 7.44 3.52
CA PRO A 108 -1.17 8.50 4.27
C PRO A 108 -0.74 7.99 5.65
N VAL A 109 0.17 7.03 5.68
CA VAL A 109 0.61 6.35 6.90
C VAL A 109 1.35 7.32 7.81
N MET A 110 0.64 7.94 8.77
CA MET A 110 1.22 8.90 9.71
C MET A 110 1.82 8.23 10.93
N ILE A 111 1.14 7.18 11.44
CA ILE A 111 1.51 6.46 12.66
C ILE A 111 1.43 4.96 12.39
N SER A 112 2.43 4.21 12.85
CA SER A 112 2.42 2.73 12.76
C SER A 112 1.36 2.13 13.69
N THR A 113 1.00 0.87 13.45
CA THR A 113 0.11 0.10 14.34
C THR A 113 0.65 0.01 15.78
N SER A 114 1.98 0.14 15.97
CA SER A 114 2.63 0.16 17.29
C SER A 114 2.72 1.56 17.91
N GLY A 115 2.11 2.59 17.31
CA GLY A 115 2.09 3.97 17.82
C GLY A 115 3.32 4.82 17.47
N ARG A 116 4.26 4.32 16.67
CA ARG A 116 5.43 5.10 16.22
C ARG A 116 5.05 6.05 15.10
N ARG A 117 5.43 7.33 15.20
CA ARG A 117 5.30 8.30 14.11
C ARG A 117 6.19 7.87 12.93
N LEU A 118 5.60 7.79 11.75
CA LEU A 118 6.25 7.38 10.50
C LEU A 118 6.39 8.52 9.49
N MET A 119 5.59 9.58 9.63
CA MET A 119 5.60 10.79 8.82
C MET A 119 5.85 11.98 9.74
N SER A 120 6.76 12.89 9.38
CA SER A 120 6.99 14.14 10.14
C SER A 120 5.82 15.11 9.94
N GLU A 121 5.65 16.07 10.84
CA GLU A 121 4.52 17.02 10.76
C GLU A 121 4.60 17.91 9.52
N ASP A 122 5.80 18.41 9.21
CA ASP A 122 6.06 19.20 8.01
C ASP A 122 5.83 18.41 6.71
N ALA A 123 6.01 17.09 6.72
CA ALA A 123 5.71 16.25 5.57
C ALA A 123 4.21 16.16 5.27
N ILE A 124 3.33 16.28 6.28
CA ILE A 124 1.88 16.23 6.08
C ILE A 124 1.42 17.36 5.17
N ASP A 125 1.90 18.59 5.42
CA ASP A 125 1.55 19.77 4.62
C ASP A 125 1.98 19.61 3.15
N VAL A 126 3.19 19.11 2.92
CA VAL A 126 3.72 18.85 1.58
C VAL A 126 2.93 17.74 0.89
N VAL A 127 2.64 16.65 1.57
CA VAL A 127 1.83 15.54 1.03
C VAL A 127 0.45 16.03 0.61
N VAL A 128 -0.20 16.86 1.43
CA VAL A 128 -1.53 17.41 1.12
C VAL A 128 -1.48 18.42 -0.03
N SER A 129 -0.47 19.29 -0.06
CA SER A 129 -0.39 20.34 -1.08
C SER A 129 0.13 19.86 -2.43
N GLU A 130 1.04 18.89 -2.46
CA GLU A 130 1.74 18.48 -3.69
C GLU A 130 1.39 17.07 -4.18
N LEU A 131 1.17 16.10 -3.29
CA LEU A 131 0.88 14.72 -3.70
C LEU A 131 -0.61 14.43 -3.82
N PHE A 132 -1.46 14.95 -2.91
CA PHE A 132 -2.90 14.70 -2.99
C PHE A 132 -3.52 15.12 -4.33
N PRO A 133 -3.13 16.28 -4.94
CA PRO A 133 -3.64 16.66 -6.26
C PRO A 133 -3.31 15.67 -7.39
N LEU A 134 -2.27 14.86 -7.21
CA LEU A 134 -1.85 13.84 -8.19
C LEU A 134 -2.58 12.50 -7.98
N CYS A 135 -3.24 12.31 -6.83
CA CYS A 135 -3.80 11.02 -6.44
C CYS A 135 -5.18 10.76 -7.05
N THR A 136 -5.36 9.54 -7.54
CA THR A 136 -6.67 9.01 -7.93
C THR A 136 -7.52 8.67 -6.70
N LEU A 137 -6.86 8.17 -5.63
CA LEU A 137 -7.50 7.80 -4.37
C LEU A 137 -6.53 7.97 -3.20
N ILE A 138 -7.04 8.48 -2.09
CA ILE A 138 -6.34 8.54 -0.81
C ILE A 138 -7.08 7.64 0.18
N THR A 139 -6.35 6.87 0.98
CA THR A 139 -6.94 5.84 1.85
C THR A 139 -6.68 6.09 3.35
N PRO A 140 -7.14 7.22 3.94
CA PRO A 140 -6.91 7.50 5.35
C PRO A 140 -7.73 6.57 6.26
N ASN A 141 -7.18 6.21 7.42
CA ASN A 141 -7.97 5.70 8.53
C ASN A 141 -8.65 6.86 9.29
N ILE A 142 -9.50 6.56 10.30
CA ILE A 142 -10.23 7.60 11.04
C ILE A 142 -9.27 8.59 11.73
N PRO A 143 -8.23 8.16 12.49
CA PRO A 143 -7.27 9.11 13.09
C PRO A 143 -6.50 9.95 12.06
N GLU A 144 -6.14 9.38 10.92
CA GLU A 144 -5.49 10.10 9.82
C GLU A 144 -6.45 11.14 9.22
N MET A 145 -7.73 10.78 9.02
CA MET A 145 -8.75 11.69 8.52
C MET A 145 -9.03 12.84 9.50
N GLU A 146 -9.03 12.58 10.81
CA GLU A 146 -9.14 13.62 11.85
C GLU A 146 -7.96 14.59 11.78
N THR A 147 -6.74 14.07 11.64
CA THR A 147 -5.52 14.90 11.47
C THR A 147 -5.63 15.76 10.22
N LEU A 148 -6.01 15.20 9.07
CA LEU A 148 -6.19 15.93 7.82
C LEU A 148 -7.27 17.00 7.93
N SER A 149 -8.39 16.69 8.58
CA SER A 149 -9.52 17.61 8.75
C SER A 149 -9.20 18.80 9.65
N ALA A 150 -8.18 18.69 10.52
CA ALA A 150 -7.70 19.76 11.39
C ALA A 150 -6.74 20.72 10.67
N LEU A 151 -6.24 20.38 9.48
CA LEU A 151 -5.33 21.25 8.73
C LEU A 151 -6.05 22.48 8.18
N PRO A 152 -5.47 23.67 8.30
CA PRO A 152 -6.02 24.89 7.74
C PRO A 152 -6.24 24.78 6.22
N GLY A 153 -7.45 25.03 5.76
CA GLY A 153 -7.78 25.02 4.32
C GLY A 153 -7.93 23.63 3.67
N PHE A 154 -7.82 22.56 4.43
CA PHE A 154 -8.11 21.23 3.90
C PHE A 154 -9.61 21.10 3.58
N ASP A 155 -9.91 20.70 2.35
CA ASP A 155 -11.28 20.43 1.90
C ASP A 155 -11.35 19.01 1.32
N SER A 156 -11.92 18.10 2.09
CA SER A 156 -12.06 16.68 1.73
C SER A 156 -12.83 16.45 0.42
N ARG A 157 -13.71 17.39 0.02
CA ARG A 157 -14.52 17.30 -1.21
C ARG A 157 -13.71 17.45 -2.50
N LYS A 158 -12.46 17.88 -2.39
CA LYS A 158 -11.54 17.98 -3.54
C LYS A 158 -10.93 16.65 -3.96
N TYR A 159 -11.04 15.62 -3.14
CA TYR A 159 -10.32 14.35 -3.29
C TYR A 159 -11.26 13.16 -3.25
N ASN A 160 -10.89 12.08 -3.93
CA ASN A 160 -11.51 10.78 -3.71
C ASN A 160 -10.86 10.14 -2.47
N LEU A 161 -11.66 9.84 -1.46
CA LEU A 161 -11.21 9.33 -0.17
C LEU A 161 -11.85 7.99 0.12
N LEU A 162 -11.04 6.99 0.48
CA LEU A 162 -11.51 5.76 1.12
C LEU A 162 -11.21 5.84 2.61
N ILE A 163 -12.20 6.26 3.40
CA ILE A 163 -12.07 6.38 4.86
C ILE A 163 -12.25 5.00 5.48
N LYS A 164 -11.14 4.47 6.02
CA LYS A 164 -11.09 3.12 6.60
C LYS A 164 -11.67 3.13 8.01
N GLY A 165 -12.78 2.41 8.22
CA GLY A 165 -13.50 2.33 9.48
C GLY A 165 -13.03 1.26 10.46
N GLY A 166 -11.77 0.79 10.34
CA GLY A 166 -11.20 -0.36 11.02
C GLY A 166 -11.20 -0.37 12.55
N HIS A 167 -11.70 0.68 13.19
CA HIS A 167 -11.78 0.80 14.65
C HIS A 167 -13.22 1.01 15.15
N ALA A 168 -14.23 0.77 14.31
CA ALA A 168 -15.62 0.89 14.71
C ALA A 168 -15.99 -0.19 15.76
N GLU A 169 -16.85 0.19 16.70
CA GLU A 169 -17.45 -0.77 17.65
C GLU A 169 -18.46 -1.67 16.91
N GLY A 170 -18.45 -2.96 17.19
CA GLY A 170 -19.41 -3.91 16.63
C GLY A 170 -18.76 -5.08 15.87
N SER A 171 -19.60 -5.88 15.23
CA SER A 171 -19.24 -7.09 14.46
C SER A 171 -18.92 -6.80 12.99
N GLU A 172 -19.04 -5.56 12.54
CA GLU A 172 -18.86 -5.15 11.15
C GLU A 172 -17.75 -4.11 11.02
N MET A 173 -17.08 -4.15 9.86
CA MET A 173 -16.05 -3.20 9.44
C MET A 173 -16.62 -2.39 8.27
N THR A 174 -16.73 -1.09 8.45
CA THR A 174 -17.34 -0.19 7.46
C THR A 174 -16.31 0.78 6.93
N ASP A 175 -16.03 0.72 5.62
CA ASP A 175 -15.23 1.74 4.93
C ASP A 175 -16.12 2.57 4.01
N ARG A 176 -15.86 3.87 3.91
CA ARG A 176 -16.62 4.82 3.08
C ARG A 176 -15.75 5.36 1.97
N LEU A 177 -16.15 5.14 0.73
CA LEU A 177 -15.58 5.79 -0.45
C LEU A 177 -16.37 7.06 -0.72
N CYS A 178 -15.76 8.21 -0.53
CA CYS A 178 -16.30 9.54 -0.81
C CYS A 178 -15.60 10.06 -2.07
N LEU A 179 -16.34 10.23 -3.16
CA LEU A 179 -15.79 10.75 -4.41
C LEU A 179 -15.90 12.28 -4.46
N ALA A 180 -14.96 12.93 -5.13
CA ALA A 180 -14.94 14.38 -5.33
C ALA A 180 -16.20 14.93 -6.03
N ASN A 181 -16.92 14.10 -6.79
CA ASN A 181 -18.19 14.44 -7.41
C ASN A 181 -19.39 14.39 -6.46
N GLY A 182 -19.17 14.13 -5.17
CA GLY A 182 -20.21 14.03 -4.14
C GLY A 182 -20.86 12.65 -4.00
N THR A 183 -20.46 11.67 -4.81
CA THR A 183 -20.97 10.29 -4.67
C THR A 183 -20.33 9.62 -3.45
N GLU A 184 -21.12 8.89 -2.68
CA GLU A 184 -20.65 8.07 -1.57
C GLU A 184 -21.02 6.60 -1.77
N ARG A 185 -20.09 5.71 -1.42
CA ARG A 185 -20.27 4.25 -1.39
C ARG A 185 -19.79 3.70 -0.06
N VAL A 186 -20.55 2.76 0.47
CA VAL A 186 -20.23 2.09 1.75
C VAL A 186 -19.90 0.63 1.48
N TYR A 187 -18.78 0.19 2.03
CA TYR A 187 -18.32 -1.20 1.95
C TYR A 187 -18.34 -1.81 3.35
N VAL A 188 -19.21 -2.78 3.55
CA VAL A 188 -19.35 -3.48 4.84
C VAL A 188 -18.77 -4.88 4.72
N THR A 189 -17.97 -5.28 5.69
CA THR A 189 -17.42 -6.63 5.81
C THR A 189 -17.50 -7.09 7.26
N GLU A 190 -17.55 -8.41 7.48
CA GLU A 190 -17.45 -9.00 8.81
C GLU A 190 -16.12 -8.61 9.48
N LYS A 191 -16.17 -8.24 10.75
CA LYS A 191 -14.98 -8.03 11.58
C LYS A 191 -14.36 -9.37 11.91
N ILE A 192 -13.16 -9.62 11.41
CA ILE A 192 -12.41 -10.83 11.71
C ILE A 192 -11.50 -10.54 12.90
N GLU A 193 -11.77 -11.21 14.01
CA GLU A 193 -10.89 -11.14 15.17
C GLU A 193 -9.56 -11.80 14.86
N SER A 194 -8.49 -11.02 14.95
CA SER A 194 -7.11 -11.47 14.72
C SER A 194 -6.14 -10.55 15.44
N THR A 195 -5.08 -11.12 15.95
CA THR A 195 -3.90 -10.38 16.44
C THR A 195 -2.92 -10.09 15.31
N ASN A 196 -3.11 -10.70 14.14
CA ASN A 196 -2.24 -10.58 12.98
C ASN A 196 -2.85 -9.58 11.96
N LEU A 197 -2.73 -8.28 12.25
CA LEU A 197 -3.30 -7.19 11.43
C LEU A 197 -2.20 -6.31 10.81
N HIS A 198 -0.93 -6.66 11.02
CA HIS A 198 0.19 -5.89 10.48
C HIS A 198 0.19 -5.92 8.96
N GLY A 199 0.22 -4.73 8.33
CA GLY A 199 0.21 -4.56 6.88
C GLY A 199 -1.16 -4.59 6.20
N THR A 200 -2.28 -4.55 6.95
CA THR A 200 -3.63 -4.47 6.35
C THR A 200 -3.81 -3.25 5.44
N GLY A 201 -3.34 -2.06 5.85
CA GLY A 201 -3.39 -0.84 5.04
C GLY A 201 -2.58 -0.99 3.75
N CYS A 202 -1.33 -1.46 3.87
CA CYS A 202 -0.46 -1.74 2.72
C CYS A 202 -1.10 -2.76 1.75
N ALA A 203 -1.67 -3.84 2.28
CA ALA A 203 -2.35 -4.85 1.46
C ALA A 203 -3.58 -4.28 0.74
N LEU A 204 -4.39 -3.45 1.42
CA LEU A 204 -5.58 -2.82 0.83
C LEU A 204 -5.20 -1.87 -0.31
N SER A 205 -4.31 -0.91 -0.04
CA SER A 205 -3.92 0.11 -1.02
C SER A 205 -3.20 -0.50 -2.23
N SER A 206 -2.35 -1.51 -2.03
CA SER A 206 -1.69 -2.23 -3.13
C SER A 206 -2.65 -3.10 -3.93
N ALA A 207 -3.66 -3.71 -3.30
CA ALA A 207 -4.69 -4.46 -4.01
C ALA A 207 -5.59 -3.56 -4.85
N ILE A 208 -5.91 -2.35 -4.37
CA ILE A 208 -6.63 -1.34 -5.14
C ILE A 208 -5.79 -0.90 -6.34
N ALA A 209 -4.50 -0.54 -6.14
CA ALA A 209 -3.60 -0.15 -7.20
C ALA A 209 -3.47 -1.24 -8.29
N SER A 210 -3.30 -2.50 -7.89
CA SER A 210 -3.23 -3.64 -8.81
C SER A 210 -4.53 -3.82 -9.60
N SER A 211 -5.69 -3.65 -8.94
CA SER A 211 -6.98 -3.75 -9.62
C SER A 211 -7.19 -2.65 -10.65
N LEU A 212 -6.76 -1.42 -10.35
CA LEU A 212 -6.80 -0.31 -11.31
C LEU A 212 -5.84 -0.55 -12.48
N ALA A 213 -4.63 -1.06 -12.23
CA ALA A 213 -3.68 -1.45 -13.29
C ALA A 213 -4.26 -2.51 -14.24
N LEU A 214 -5.10 -3.42 -13.71
CA LEU A 214 -5.82 -4.44 -14.48
C LEU A 214 -7.07 -3.91 -15.21
N GLY A 215 -7.37 -2.60 -15.13
CA GLY A 215 -8.46 -1.95 -15.86
C GLY A 215 -9.83 -1.95 -15.18
N TYR A 216 -9.91 -2.31 -13.88
CA TYR A 216 -11.16 -2.20 -13.13
C TYR A 216 -11.49 -0.72 -12.80
N SER A 217 -12.76 -0.38 -12.69
CA SER A 217 -13.20 0.94 -12.20
C SER A 217 -12.77 1.16 -10.75
N LEU A 218 -12.79 2.42 -10.28
CA LEU A 218 -12.39 2.75 -8.92
C LEU A 218 -13.23 2.02 -7.86
N GLU A 219 -14.54 1.98 -8.05
CA GLU A 219 -15.47 1.28 -7.14
C GLU A 219 -15.22 -0.23 -7.11
N GLU A 220 -15.01 -0.84 -8.27
CA GLU A 220 -14.65 -2.27 -8.36
C GLU A 220 -13.28 -2.55 -7.75
N ALA A 221 -12.30 -1.69 -7.97
CA ALA A 221 -10.96 -1.82 -7.40
C ALA A 221 -11.01 -1.75 -5.87
N VAL A 222 -11.80 -0.84 -5.29
CA VAL A 222 -12.02 -0.77 -3.83
C VAL A 222 -12.71 -2.04 -3.32
N ALA A 223 -13.78 -2.51 -3.98
CA ALA A 223 -14.46 -3.73 -3.58
C ALA A 223 -13.51 -4.96 -3.60
N ARG A 224 -12.70 -5.09 -4.65
CA ARG A 224 -11.68 -6.15 -4.76
C ARG A 224 -10.58 -6.03 -3.71
N GLY A 225 -10.13 -4.81 -3.40
CA GLY A 225 -9.16 -4.55 -2.33
C GLY A 225 -9.70 -4.96 -0.97
N LYS A 226 -10.97 -4.67 -0.68
CA LYS A 226 -11.65 -5.10 0.56
C LYS A 226 -11.77 -6.62 0.65
N ASP A 227 -12.17 -7.29 -0.42
CA ASP A 227 -12.22 -8.76 -0.47
C ASP A 227 -10.84 -9.37 -0.26
N TYR A 228 -9.82 -8.81 -0.91
CA TYR A 228 -8.43 -9.24 -0.75
C TYR A 228 -7.96 -9.15 0.70
N VAL A 229 -8.11 -7.97 1.33
CA VAL A 229 -7.63 -7.77 2.71
C VAL A 229 -8.40 -8.63 3.71
N THR A 230 -9.70 -8.83 3.50
CA THR A 230 -10.53 -9.73 4.31
C THR A 230 -10.01 -11.17 4.25
N LYS A 231 -9.70 -11.65 3.04
CA LYS A 231 -9.08 -12.97 2.85
C LYS A 231 -7.68 -13.05 3.48
N ALA A 232 -6.88 -11.99 3.39
CA ALA A 232 -5.54 -11.94 3.95
C ALA A 232 -5.55 -11.95 5.48
N ILE A 233 -6.49 -11.24 6.14
CA ILE A 233 -6.70 -11.29 7.59
C ILE A 233 -7.12 -12.72 8.01
N ARG A 234 -8.08 -13.30 7.30
CA ARG A 234 -8.58 -14.66 7.59
C ARG A 234 -7.48 -15.71 7.43
N GLY A 235 -6.65 -15.59 6.38
CA GLY A 235 -5.52 -16.48 6.13
C GLY A 235 -4.36 -16.30 7.12
N GLY A 236 -4.14 -15.06 7.61
CA GLY A 236 -3.11 -14.72 8.57
C GLY A 236 -3.49 -14.99 10.03
N ARG A 237 -4.78 -15.22 10.33
CA ARG A 237 -5.33 -15.23 11.69
C ARG A 237 -4.58 -16.11 12.69
N TYR A 238 -4.10 -17.27 12.24
CA TYR A 238 -3.43 -18.26 13.08
C TYR A 238 -1.94 -18.44 12.76
N LEU A 239 -1.34 -17.51 12.02
CA LEU A 239 0.09 -17.56 11.76
C LEU A 239 0.88 -17.24 13.02
N GLY A 240 1.77 -18.13 13.41
CA GLY A 240 2.72 -17.93 14.51
C GLY A 240 3.99 -17.25 13.99
N VAL A 241 3.89 -16.01 13.49
CA VAL A 241 5.05 -15.22 13.02
C VAL A 241 5.40 -14.18 14.07
N GLY A 242 6.51 -14.37 14.74
CA GLY A 242 6.98 -13.49 15.83
C GLY A 242 6.13 -13.60 17.10
N HIS A 243 6.29 -12.64 17.99
CA HIS A 243 5.68 -12.63 19.34
C HIS A 243 4.71 -11.46 19.54
N GLY A 244 4.46 -10.65 18.52
CA GLY A 244 3.60 -9.47 18.56
C GLY A 244 2.51 -9.50 17.51
N ASN A 245 2.20 -8.33 16.94
CA ASN A 245 1.22 -8.18 15.87
C ASN A 245 1.77 -8.78 14.56
N GLY A 246 1.36 -9.98 14.23
CA GLY A 246 1.82 -10.70 13.05
C GLY A 246 1.22 -10.16 11.74
N PRO A 247 1.76 -10.59 10.58
CA PRO A 247 1.32 -10.10 9.28
C PRO A 247 0.00 -10.69 8.84
N VAL A 248 -0.73 -9.92 8.01
CA VAL A 248 -1.79 -10.50 7.16
C VAL A 248 -1.16 -11.36 6.07
N PHE A 249 -1.84 -12.44 5.68
CA PHE A 249 -1.28 -13.39 4.74
C PHE A 249 -2.36 -14.11 3.91
N ILE A 250 -2.17 -14.17 2.61
CA ILE A 250 -2.96 -15.08 1.76
C ILE A 250 -2.19 -16.40 1.64
N SER A 251 -2.75 -17.46 2.20
CA SER A 251 -2.17 -18.80 2.05
C SER A 251 -2.18 -19.21 0.57
N ARG A 252 -1.01 -19.44 0.00
CA ARG A 252 -0.91 -20.18 -1.26
C ARG A 252 -1.19 -21.66 -0.98
N PRO A 253 -1.78 -22.41 -1.94
CA PRO A 253 -1.88 -23.87 -1.80
C PRO A 253 -0.52 -24.43 -1.44
N SER A 254 -0.48 -25.33 -0.44
CA SER A 254 0.78 -25.92 0.03
C SER A 254 1.55 -26.55 -1.14
N PRO A 255 2.86 -26.26 -1.28
CA PRO A 255 3.69 -26.94 -2.29
C PRO A 255 3.84 -28.45 -2.04
N ARG A 256 3.27 -28.97 -0.93
CA ARG A 256 3.26 -30.41 -0.61
C ARG A 256 2.19 -31.21 -1.34
N SER A 257 1.37 -30.61 -2.21
CA SER A 257 0.62 -31.40 -3.18
C SER A 257 1.62 -31.96 -4.20
N PRO A 258 1.76 -33.30 -4.34
CA PRO A 258 2.72 -33.87 -5.27
C PRO A 258 2.42 -33.35 -6.67
N ILE A 259 3.43 -32.79 -7.34
CA ILE A 259 3.35 -32.46 -8.76
C ILE A 259 3.11 -33.78 -9.47
N LYS A 260 1.86 -34.07 -9.83
CA LYS A 260 1.53 -35.21 -10.67
C LYS A 260 2.16 -34.95 -12.02
N GLY A 261 3.26 -35.69 -12.33
CA GLY A 261 3.79 -35.83 -13.66
C GLY A 261 4.98 -34.97 -14.05
N GLY A 262 6.08 -35.03 -13.30
CA GLY A 262 7.41 -34.61 -13.78
C GLY A 262 8.37 -35.79 -13.70
N GLY A 263 8.63 -36.46 -14.80
CA GLY A 263 9.68 -37.45 -14.89
C GLY A 263 11.07 -36.83 -14.59
N PRO A 264 12.07 -37.64 -14.22
CA PRO A 264 13.39 -37.11 -13.79
C PRO A 264 14.07 -36.37 -14.94
N VAL A 265 14.44 -35.10 -14.71
CA VAL A 265 15.31 -34.34 -15.61
C VAL A 265 16.67 -34.99 -15.60
N ARG A 266 16.97 -35.78 -16.65
CA ARG A 266 18.33 -36.33 -16.87
C ARG A 266 19.25 -35.17 -17.28
N ARG A 267 20.17 -34.78 -16.39
CA ARG A 267 21.33 -33.97 -16.76
C ARG A 267 22.25 -34.82 -17.63
N LYS A 268 22.40 -34.51 -18.92
CA LYS A 268 23.53 -34.97 -19.71
C LYS A 268 24.74 -34.13 -19.29
N VAL A 269 25.68 -34.77 -18.63
CA VAL A 269 27.05 -34.26 -18.51
C VAL A 269 27.76 -34.82 -19.73
N SER A 270 28.19 -33.98 -20.66
CA SER A 270 29.15 -34.31 -21.71
C SER A 270 30.57 -34.06 -21.12
N LEU A 271 31.38 -35.08 -21.18
CA LEU A 271 32.84 -35.01 -20.98
C LEU A 271 33.49 -34.22 -22.10
#